data_deb608daf87a462b71cf81147e4d83b3
#
_entry.id   deb608daf87a462b71cf81147e4d83b3
#
_cell.length_a   1.000
_cell.length_b   1.000
_cell.length_c   1.000
_cell.angle_alpha   90.00
_cell.angle_beta   90.00
_cell.angle_gamma   90.00
#
_symmetry.space_group_name_H-M   'P 1'
#
loop_
_entity.id
_entity.type
_entity.pdbx_description
1 polymer ?
#
loop_
_entity_poly.entity_id
_entity_poly.type
_entity_poly.pdbx_seq_one_letter_code
_entity_poly.pdbx_strand_id
1 'polypeptide(L)'
;RTQQATKPQTLSYAMMDSPVGLAAWILEKMHGWSDLTQRELESVYTKDQLLTNIMVYIVTGTFNTASWIYYGRREEGGRILSPEGKRVEVPTGCALFPEELLAWPPRSYVDRIYNVTHWTKMSRGGHFAAMEEPDLLVKDIRTFARNL
;
A
#
# COMPACT_ATOMS: atom_id res chain seq x y z
N ARG A 1 6.81 1.27 10.88
CA ARG A 1 6.96 -0.14 10.48
C ARG A 1 7.70 -0.95 11.54
N THR A 2 8.85 -0.51 12.03
CA THR A 2 9.64 -1.24 13.04
C THR A 2 8.82 -1.52 14.31
N GLN A 3 8.09 -0.52 14.84
CA GLN A 3 7.24 -0.68 16.00
C GLN A 3 6.17 -1.78 15.79
N GLN A 4 5.45 -1.74 14.67
CA GLN A 4 4.43 -2.74 14.35
C GLN A 4 5.02 -4.14 14.10
N ALA A 5 6.24 -4.21 13.57
CA ALA A 5 6.91 -5.48 13.30
C ALA A 5 7.60 -6.10 14.53
N THR A 6 7.69 -5.39 15.66
CA THR A 6 8.38 -5.86 16.86
C THR A 6 7.49 -5.94 18.09
N LYS A 7 6.75 -4.87 18.37
CA LYS A 7 5.89 -4.71 19.55
C LYS A 7 4.55 -4.08 19.14
N PRO A 8 3.75 -4.75 18.28
CA PRO A 8 2.50 -4.20 17.76
C PRO A 8 1.51 -3.89 18.89
N GLN A 9 1.45 -4.71 19.92
CA GLN A 9 0.51 -4.55 21.03
C GLN A 9 0.73 -3.26 21.80
N THR A 10 1.97 -2.80 21.96
CA THR A 10 2.26 -1.52 22.64
C THR A 10 1.57 -0.35 21.94
N LEU A 11 1.62 -0.32 20.60
CA LEU A 11 0.97 0.71 19.81
C LEU A 11 -0.56 0.56 19.85
N SER A 12 -1.03 -0.68 19.85
CA SER A 12 -2.46 -1.00 19.81
C SER A 12 -3.23 -0.46 21.01
N TYR A 13 -2.67 -0.50 22.21
CA TYR A 13 -3.32 0.08 23.41
C TYR A 13 -3.66 1.56 23.20
N ALA A 14 -2.71 2.36 22.72
CA ALA A 14 -2.93 3.78 22.47
C ALA A 14 -3.93 4.05 21.34
N MET A 15 -3.83 3.30 20.26
CA MET A 15 -4.67 3.51 19.08
C MET A 15 -6.10 2.99 19.24
N MET A 16 -6.30 1.98 20.08
CA MET A 16 -7.62 1.46 20.40
C MET A 16 -8.37 2.33 21.43
N ASP A 17 -7.64 3.06 22.25
CA ASP A 17 -8.20 3.94 23.28
C ASP A 17 -8.48 5.36 22.77
N SER A 18 -7.71 5.84 21.78
CA SER A 18 -7.79 7.21 21.30
C SER A 18 -8.22 7.31 19.83
N PRO A 19 -9.48 7.66 19.55
CA PRO A 19 -9.94 7.94 18.17
C PRO A 19 -9.11 9.01 17.48
N VAL A 20 -8.69 10.05 18.19
CA VAL A 20 -7.84 11.11 17.65
C VAL A 20 -6.42 10.60 17.39
N GLY A 21 -5.88 9.75 18.26
CA GLY A 21 -4.59 9.12 18.03
C GLY A 21 -4.59 8.23 16.80
N LEU A 22 -5.64 7.44 16.62
CA LEU A 22 -5.82 6.62 15.43
C LEU A 22 -6.00 7.47 14.17
N ALA A 23 -6.79 8.54 14.24
CA ALA A 23 -6.96 9.47 13.13
C ALA A 23 -5.61 10.09 12.72
N ALA A 24 -4.84 10.60 13.67
CA ALA A 24 -3.52 11.16 13.41
C ALA A 24 -2.57 10.14 12.77
N TRP A 25 -2.58 8.90 13.27
CA TRP A 25 -1.77 7.81 12.70
C TRP A 25 -2.10 7.51 11.25
N ILE A 26 -3.38 7.43 10.89
CA ILE A 26 -3.81 7.12 9.52
C ILE A 26 -3.61 8.33 8.60
N LEU A 27 -4.03 9.52 9.02
CA LEU A 27 -3.94 10.73 8.20
C LEU A 27 -2.49 11.11 7.88
N GLU A 28 -1.56 10.93 8.81
CA GLU A 28 -0.14 11.13 8.54
C GLU A 28 0.34 10.25 7.38
N LYS A 29 -0.14 9.00 7.30
CA LYS A 29 0.24 8.10 6.20
C LYS A 29 -0.46 8.49 4.89
N MET A 30 -1.75 8.82 4.96
CA MET A 30 -2.48 9.31 3.79
C MET A 30 -1.82 10.57 3.22
N HIS A 31 -1.36 11.48 4.06
CA HIS A 31 -0.64 12.68 3.63
C HIS A 31 0.76 12.35 3.10
N GLY A 32 1.56 11.61 3.87
CA GLY A 32 2.98 11.41 3.55
C GLY A 32 3.27 10.38 2.46
N TRP A 33 2.28 9.59 2.06
CA TRP A 33 2.45 8.49 1.08
C TRP A 33 1.61 8.66 -0.18
N SER A 34 0.81 9.72 -0.27
CA SER A 34 0.08 10.08 -1.48
C SER A 34 0.90 11.04 -2.34
N ASP A 35 0.58 11.08 -3.62
CA ASP A 35 1.14 12.07 -4.54
C ASP A 35 0.51 13.45 -4.30
N LEU A 36 1.15 14.24 -3.46
CA LEU A 36 0.77 15.62 -3.17
C LEU A 36 1.78 16.63 -3.75
N THR A 37 2.54 16.26 -4.76
CA THR A 37 3.58 17.10 -5.36
C THR A 37 3.02 18.42 -5.94
N GLN A 38 1.78 18.39 -6.43
CA GLN A 38 1.08 19.54 -6.99
C GLN A 38 -0.40 19.62 -6.53
N ARG A 39 -0.73 18.94 -5.44
CA ARG A 39 -2.11 18.78 -4.96
C ARG A 39 -2.15 18.85 -3.43
N GLU A 40 -3.25 19.34 -2.90
CA GLU A 40 -3.55 19.25 -1.48
C GLU A 40 -4.27 17.93 -1.15
N LEU A 41 -4.13 17.43 0.07
CA LEU A 41 -4.74 16.18 0.51
C LEU A 41 -6.25 16.13 0.24
N GLU A 42 -6.97 17.25 0.51
CA GLU A 42 -8.42 17.35 0.33
C GLU A 42 -8.86 17.48 -1.13
N SER A 43 -7.92 17.69 -2.05
CA SER A 43 -8.18 17.62 -3.49
C SER A 43 -8.06 16.20 -4.05
N VAL A 44 -7.36 15.33 -3.33
CA VAL A 44 -7.17 13.90 -3.67
C VAL A 44 -8.24 13.05 -2.99
N TYR A 45 -8.53 13.33 -1.73
CA TYR A 45 -9.53 12.61 -0.94
C TYR A 45 -10.55 13.56 -0.34
N THR A 46 -11.81 13.19 -0.37
CA THR A 46 -12.80 13.92 0.40
C THR A 46 -12.60 13.67 1.91
N LYS A 47 -13.04 14.61 2.75
CA LYS A 47 -13.03 14.42 4.21
C LYS A 47 -13.81 13.17 4.62
N ASP A 48 -14.92 12.89 3.97
CA ASP A 48 -15.73 11.71 4.26
C ASP A 48 -15.01 10.40 3.93
N GLN A 49 -14.23 10.35 2.84
CA GLN A 49 -13.40 9.18 2.53
C GLN A 49 -12.33 8.95 3.59
N LEU A 50 -11.64 10.00 4.02
CA LEU A 50 -10.61 9.91 5.08
C LEU A 50 -11.23 9.48 6.41
N LEU A 51 -12.34 10.10 6.82
CA LEU A 51 -13.03 9.78 8.06
C LEU A 51 -13.63 8.38 8.02
N THR A 52 -14.20 7.96 6.89
CA THR A 52 -14.74 6.60 6.73
C THR A 52 -13.66 5.55 6.91
N ASN A 53 -12.49 5.75 6.32
CA ASN A 53 -11.35 4.84 6.51
C ASN A 53 -10.98 4.71 7.99
N ILE A 54 -10.86 5.83 8.71
CA ILE A 54 -10.56 5.84 10.15
C ILE A 54 -11.67 5.14 10.94
N MET A 55 -12.93 5.44 10.63
CA MET A 55 -14.10 4.88 11.32
C MET A 55 -14.20 3.36 11.16
N VAL A 56 -13.77 2.80 10.04
CA VAL A 56 -13.72 1.34 9.87
C VAL A 56 -12.89 0.70 10.97
N TYR A 57 -11.70 1.21 11.27
CA TYR A 57 -10.85 0.67 12.33
C TYR A 57 -11.45 0.88 13.73
N ILE A 58 -12.07 2.04 13.98
CA ILE A 58 -12.69 2.37 15.27
C ILE A 58 -13.87 1.42 15.55
N VAL A 59 -14.82 1.36 14.63
CA VAL A 59 -16.08 0.60 14.82
C VAL A 59 -15.83 -0.91 14.89
N THR A 60 -14.88 -1.40 14.09
CA THR A 60 -14.55 -2.84 14.07
C THR A 60 -13.54 -3.25 15.15
N GLY A 61 -12.87 -2.30 15.81
CA GLY A 61 -11.82 -2.59 16.78
C GLY A 61 -10.60 -3.29 16.18
N THR A 62 -10.29 -3.07 14.89
CA THR A 62 -9.33 -3.90 14.14
C THR A 62 -7.92 -3.31 14.01
N PHE A 63 -7.63 -2.16 14.57
CA PHE A 63 -6.27 -1.61 14.50
C PHE A 63 -5.21 -2.56 15.08
N ASN A 64 -5.53 -3.24 16.18
CA ASN A 64 -4.63 -4.23 16.77
C ASN A 64 -4.30 -5.34 15.78
N THR A 65 -5.31 -6.01 15.22
CA THR A 65 -5.11 -7.12 14.28
C THR A 65 -4.41 -6.68 13.00
N ALA A 66 -4.73 -5.49 12.48
CA ALA A 66 -4.03 -4.90 11.33
C ALA A 66 -2.53 -4.67 11.61
N SER A 67 -2.18 -4.26 12.83
CA SER A 67 -0.78 -4.08 13.22
C SER A 67 0.00 -5.39 13.31
N TRP A 68 -0.63 -6.49 13.68
CA TRP A 68 0.00 -7.80 13.81
C TRP A 68 0.46 -8.41 12.49
N ILE A 69 -0.07 -7.98 11.36
CA ILE A 69 0.39 -8.42 10.02
C ILE A 69 1.90 -8.18 9.85
N TYR A 70 2.40 -7.05 10.33
CA TYR A 70 3.82 -6.71 10.24
C TYR A 70 4.70 -7.60 11.13
N TYR A 71 4.19 -7.96 12.31
CA TYR A 71 4.85 -8.88 13.23
C TYR A 71 4.87 -10.30 12.64
N GLY A 72 3.72 -10.83 12.23
CA GLY A 72 3.61 -12.15 11.63
C GLY A 72 4.55 -12.33 10.44
N ARG A 73 4.57 -11.37 9.52
CA ARG A 73 5.50 -11.39 8.38
C ARG A 73 6.98 -11.42 8.81
N ARG A 74 7.33 -10.75 9.90
CA ARG A 74 8.70 -10.79 10.42
C ARG A 74 9.04 -12.16 11.00
N GLU A 75 8.16 -12.75 11.80
CA GLU A 75 8.34 -14.08 12.40
C GLU A 75 8.42 -15.19 11.34
N GLU A 76 7.74 -15.02 10.20
CA GLU A 76 7.82 -15.91 9.04
C GLU A 76 9.10 -15.74 8.20
N GLY A 77 10.12 -15.06 8.71
CA GLY A 77 11.39 -14.87 8.01
C GLY A 77 11.47 -13.64 7.09
N GLY A 78 10.46 -12.75 7.14
CA GLY A 78 10.50 -11.45 6.47
C GLY A 78 10.15 -11.50 4.98
N ARG A 79 10.93 -10.81 4.13
CA ARG A 79 10.67 -10.73 2.69
C ARG A 79 11.28 -11.91 1.95
N ILE A 80 10.50 -12.95 1.77
CA ILE A 80 10.82 -13.98 0.78
C ILE A 80 10.21 -13.48 -0.55
N LEU A 81 11.05 -13.04 -1.47
CA LEU A 81 10.61 -12.54 -2.78
C LEU A 81 10.16 -13.68 -3.70
N SER A 82 10.72 -14.87 -3.51
CA SER A 82 10.35 -16.07 -4.23
C SER A 82 10.55 -17.28 -3.32
N PRO A 83 9.51 -18.07 -3.02
CA PRO A 83 9.67 -19.32 -2.30
C PRO A 83 10.65 -20.23 -3.06
N GLU A 84 11.66 -20.73 -2.36
CA GLU A 84 12.66 -21.67 -2.92
C GLU A 84 13.44 -21.15 -4.15
N GLY A 85 13.50 -19.83 -4.37
CA GLY A 85 14.18 -19.25 -5.53
C GLY A 85 13.52 -19.49 -6.88
N LYS A 86 12.29 -20.00 -6.89
CA LYS A 86 11.52 -20.23 -8.14
C LYS A 86 10.87 -18.94 -8.63
N ARG A 87 10.89 -18.76 -9.94
CA ARG A 87 10.20 -17.66 -10.61
C ARG A 87 8.68 -17.87 -10.56
N VAL A 88 7.93 -16.80 -10.38
CA VAL A 88 6.47 -16.80 -10.52
C VAL A 88 6.14 -16.75 -12.01
N GLU A 89 5.57 -17.82 -12.56
CA GLU A 89 5.31 -17.95 -14.00
C GLU A 89 3.95 -17.37 -14.44
N VAL A 90 3.09 -17.02 -13.49
CA VAL A 90 1.81 -16.36 -13.81
C VAL A 90 2.08 -15.02 -14.48
N PRO A 91 1.42 -14.69 -15.60
CA PRO A 91 1.54 -13.37 -16.22
C PRO A 91 1.32 -12.26 -15.22
N THR A 92 2.28 -11.34 -15.14
CA THR A 92 2.32 -10.30 -14.12
C THR A 92 2.35 -8.91 -14.76
N GLY A 93 1.41 -8.04 -14.36
CA GLY A 93 1.40 -6.63 -14.70
C GLY A 93 2.03 -5.79 -13.60
N CYS A 94 2.85 -4.81 -13.97
CA CYS A 94 3.44 -3.84 -13.07
C CYS A 94 3.01 -2.42 -13.45
N ALA A 95 2.23 -1.79 -12.59
CA ALA A 95 1.86 -0.38 -12.68
C ALA A 95 2.74 0.44 -11.73
N LEU A 96 3.65 1.23 -12.28
CA LEU A 96 4.66 1.96 -11.51
C LEU A 96 4.21 3.40 -11.27
N PHE A 97 3.74 3.68 -10.08
CA PHE A 97 3.36 5.03 -9.68
C PHE A 97 4.58 5.82 -9.22
N PRO A 98 4.73 7.10 -9.64
CA PRO A 98 5.97 7.86 -9.44
C PRO A 98 6.27 8.19 -7.98
N GLU A 99 5.22 8.47 -7.16
CA GLU A 99 5.35 8.88 -5.76
C GLU A 99 5.17 7.72 -4.77
N GLU A 100 5.58 6.49 -5.18
CA GLU A 100 5.61 5.35 -4.28
C GLU A 100 6.69 5.54 -3.19
N LEU A 101 6.43 5.02 -1.99
CA LEU A 101 7.32 5.10 -0.81
C LEU A 101 8.76 4.62 -1.05
N LEU A 102 8.89 3.62 -1.90
CA LEU A 102 10.16 3.00 -2.23
C LEU A 102 10.39 3.10 -3.73
N ALA A 103 11.62 3.45 -4.10
CA ALA A 103 11.99 3.43 -5.51
C ALA A 103 11.68 2.07 -6.14
N TRP A 104 11.09 2.11 -7.32
CA TRP A 104 10.81 0.92 -8.10
C TRP A 104 12.11 0.22 -8.50
N PRO A 105 12.21 -1.11 -8.33
CA PRO A 105 13.36 -1.85 -8.80
C PRO A 105 13.44 -1.82 -10.34
N PRO A 106 14.62 -1.97 -10.93
CA PRO A 106 14.76 -2.12 -12.37
C PRO A 106 13.94 -3.31 -12.89
N ARG A 107 13.34 -3.18 -14.07
CA ARG A 107 12.58 -4.26 -14.71
C ARG A 107 13.38 -5.57 -14.78
N SER A 108 14.66 -5.49 -15.15
CA SER A 108 15.55 -6.66 -15.23
C SER A 108 15.68 -7.44 -13.91
N TYR A 109 15.50 -6.79 -12.77
CA TYR A 109 15.45 -7.45 -11.47
C TYR A 109 14.10 -8.14 -11.25
N VAL A 110 13.00 -7.45 -11.58
CA VAL A 110 11.63 -7.98 -11.41
C VAL A 110 11.38 -9.18 -12.34
N ASP A 111 11.88 -9.15 -13.58
CA ASP A 111 11.78 -10.24 -14.55
C ASP A 111 12.45 -11.55 -14.07
N ARG A 112 13.41 -11.47 -13.13
CA ARG A 112 14.03 -12.67 -12.53
C ARG A 112 13.11 -13.38 -11.56
N ILE A 113 12.13 -12.68 -11.01
CA ILE A 113 11.23 -13.17 -9.96
C ILE A 113 9.84 -13.46 -10.52
N TYR A 114 9.39 -12.62 -11.44
CA TYR A 114 8.04 -12.66 -12.01
C TYR A 114 8.06 -12.77 -13.54
N ASN A 115 7.04 -13.37 -14.11
CA ASN A 115 6.78 -13.35 -15.55
C ASN A 115 6.12 -12.02 -15.93
N VAL A 116 6.92 -10.96 -16.09
CA VAL A 116 6.39 -9.62 -16.36
C VAL A 116 6.00 -9.48 -17.83
N THR A 117 4.70 -9.51 -18.09
CA THR A 117 4.10 -9.33 -19.43
C THR A 117 3.59 -7.93 -19.69
N HIS A 118 3.45 -7.11 -18.64
CA HIS A 118 2.97 -5.73 -18.72
C HIS A 118 3.77 -4.84 -17.76
N TRP A 119 4.22 -3.67 -18.26
CA TRP A 119 5.07 -2.76 -17.49
C TRP A 119 4.75 -1.33 -17.85
N THR A 120 4.00 -0.62 -17.01
CA THR A 120 3.54 0.74 -17.26
C THR A 120 4.09 1.72 -16.23
N LYS A 121 4.75 2.77 -16.70
CA LYS A 121 5.09 3.93 -15.89
C LYS A 121 3.89 4.86 -15.86
N MET A 122 3.31 5.06 -14.69
CA MET A 122 2.18 5.95 -14.50
C MET A 122 2.62 7.42 -14.49
N SER A 123 1.73 8.30 -14.92
CA SER A 123 2.02 9.74 -15.03
C SER A 123 1.97 10.47 -13.69
N ARG A 124 1.23 9.94 -12.71
CA ARG A 124 1.03 10.49 -11.37
C ARG A 124 0.47 9.41 -10.45
N GLY A 125 0.42 9.70 -9.14
CA GLY A 125 -0.10 8.84 -8.09
C GLY A 125 1.01 8.26 -7.19
N GLY A 126 0.64 7.93 -5.97
CA GLY A 126 1.51 7.43 -4.92
C GLY A 126 1.13 6.04 -4.41
N HIS A 127 1.32 5.84 -3.11
CA HIS A 127 1.14 4.55 -2.45
C HIS A 127 -0.31 4.05 -2.47
N PHE A 128 -1.27 4.96 -2.41
CA PHE A 128 -2.69 4.62 -2.39
C PHE A 128 -3.33 4.75 -3.78
N ALA A 129 -2.62 4.30 -4.79
CA ALA A 129 -2.93 4.48 -6.22
C ALA A 129 -4.40 4.18 -6.59
N ALA A 130 -5.02 3.16 -5.98
CA ALA A 130 -6.42 2.81 -6.24
C ALA A 130 -7.41 3.89 -5.76
N MET A 131 -7.06 4.67 -4.75
CA MET A 131 -7.86 5.77 -4.24
C MET A 131 -7.46 7.11 -4.87
N GLU A 132 -6.17 7.29 -5.16
CA GLU A 132 -5.63 8.52 -5.73
C GLU A 132 -5.95 8.68 -7.21
N GLU A 133 -5.78 7.60 -7.96
CA GLU A 133 -5.84 7.57 -9.43
C GLU A 133 -6.62 6.35 -9.94
N PRO A 134 -7.88 6.15 -9.53
CA PRO A 134 -8.67 4.96 -9.89
C PRO A 134 -8.80 4.77 -11.40
N ASP A 135 -8.98 5.84 -12.16
CA ASP A 135 -9.15 5.76 -13.61
C ASP A 135 -7.88 5.30 -14.32
N LEU A 136 -6.71 5.79 -13.89
CA LEU A 136 -5.42 5.36 -14.43
C LEU A 136 -5.19 3.87 -14.13
N LEU A 137 -5.40 3.46 -12.89
CA LEU A 137 -5.21 2.08 -12.47
C LEU A 137 -6.18 1.12 -13.18
N VAL A 138 -7.48 1.47 -13.25
CA VAL A 138 -8.49 0.65 -13.95
C VAL A 138 -8.19 0.53 -15.44
N LYS A 139 -7.75 1.60 -16.09
CA LYS A 139 -7.36 1.59 -17.51
C LYS A 139 -6.19 0.64 -17.74
N ASP A 140 -5.18 0.69 -16.87
CA ASP A 140 -3.99 -0.16 -16.97
C ASP A 140 -4.34 -1.64 -16.72
N ILE A 141 -5.12 -1.95 -15.69
CA ILE A 141 -5.61 -3.31 -15.41
C ILE A 141 -6.39 -3.87 -16.61
N ARG A 142 -7.28 -3.07 -17.21
CA ARG A 142 -8.03 -3.50 -18.40
C ARG A 142 -7.12 -3.75 -19.60
N THR A 143 -6.08 -2.95 -19.77
CA THR A 143 -5.09 -3.15 -20.86
C THR A 143 -4.31 -4.43 -20.62
N PHE A 144 -3.84 -4.68 -19.40
CA PHE A 144 -3.18 -5.92 -19.03
C PHE A 144 -4.08 -7.14 -19.26
N ALA A 145 -5.32 -7.11 -18.77
CA ALA A 145 -6.24 -8.24 -18.87
C ALA A 145 -6.64 -8.61 -20.31
N ARG A 146 -6.65 -7.65 -21.24
CA ARG A 146 -6.93 -7.90 -22.67
C ARG A 146 -5.77 -8.58 -23.39
N ASN A 147 -4.59 -8.56 -22.83
CA ASN A 147 -3.37 -9.12 -23.42
C ASN A 147 -2.96 -10.46 -22.76
N LEU A 148 -3.80 -11.00 -21.90
CA LEU A 148 -3.69 -12.35 -21.33
C LEU A 148 -4.30 -13.39 -22.25
#